data_53aaf56031d3a544780c9cbda9aeebaf
#
_entry.id   53aaf56031d3a544780c9cbda9aeebaf
#
_cell.length_a   1.000
_cell.length_b   1.000
_cell.length_c   1.000
_cell.angle_alpha   90.00
_cell.angle_beta   90.00
_cell.angle_gamma   90.00
#
_symmetry.space_group_name_H-M   'P 1'
#
loop_
_entity.id
_entity.type
_entity.pdbx_description
1 polymer ?
#
loop_
_entity_poly.entity_id
_entity_poly.type
_entity_poly.pdbx_seq_one_letter_code
_entity_poly.pdbx_strand_id
1 'polypeptide(L)'
;MSFIPGSKELPEMPRFGMRMIMPQEYDRMTWFGRGPHENYADRKMSAAIGLYQASVWEQFHPYVRAQETANKCDTRWMSLCDKDGSGLLIVGTQPLSVSAWNFKMDAIEYVPFSVQRKHGGSVEKEDLVWVNIDLLQMGVGGDNSWGAQVHPEYTITPEARKYSFTIQPINASQRIDEQARQRWF
;
A
#
# COMPACT_ATOMS: atom_id res chain seq x y z
N MET A 1 4.39 -12.02 10.88
CA MET A 1 5.67 -11.82 10.18
C MET A 1 6.67 -11.19 11.13
N SER A 2 7.93 -11.60 11.11
CA SER A 2 8.99 -11.03 11.95
C SER A 2 10.27 -10.88 11.14
N PHE A 3 11.01 -9.83 11.45
CA PHE A 3 12.30 -9.50 10.85
C PHE A 3 13.32 -9.24 11.95
N ILE A 4 14.50 -9.82 11.82
CA ILE A 4 15.66 -9.58 12.67
C ILE A 4 16.82 -9.26 11.72
N PRO A 5 17.40 -8.07 11.76
CA PRO A 5 18.50 -7.71 10.87
C PRO A 5 19.74 -8.54 11.16
N GLY A 6 20.42 -9.01 10.11
CA GLY A 6 21.69 -9.73 10.24
C GLY A 6 22.88 -8.82 10.53
N SER A 7 22.75 -7.50 10.32
CA SER A 7 23.76 -6.49 10.57
C SER A 7 23.09 -5.18 10.97
N LYS A 8 23.82 -4.32 11.71
CA LYS A 8 23.39 -2.95 12.02
C LYS A 8 23.70 -1.95 10.89
N GLU A 9 24.54 -2.33 9.94
CA GLU A 9 24.98 -1.49 8.81
C GLU A 9 24.16 -1.70 7.53
N LEU A 10 22.92 -2.17 7.66
CA LEU A 10 22.02 -2.31 6.52
C LEU A 10 21.44 -0.92 6.14
N PRO A 11 21.17 -0.69 4.85
CA PRO A 11 20.50 0.52 4.40
C PRO A 11 19.06 0.59 4.93
N GLU A 12 18.50 1.79 4.89
CA GLU A 12 17.08 2.00 5.15
C GLU A 12 16.21 1.22 4.17
N MET A 13 15.06 0.79 4.65
CA MET A 13 14.10 0.00 3.87
C MET A 13 13.02 0.91 3.29
N PRO A 14 12.65 0.79 2.00
CA PRO A 14 11.54 1.56 1.44
C PRO A 14 10.19 1.11 2.00
N ARG A 15 10.07 -0.19 2.35
CA ARG A 15 8.88 -0.76 2.97
C ARG A 15 9.22 -2.00 3.78
N PHE A 16 8.38 -2.28 4.76
CA PHE A 16 8.42 -3.52 5.52
C PHE A 16 7.03 -4.16 5.56
N GLY A 17 6.87 -5.24 4.80
CA GLY A 17 5.55 -5.86 4.66
C GLY A 17 5.54 -7.14 3.85
N MET A 18 4.35 -7.50 3.38
CA MET A 18 4.07 -8.64 2.51
C MET A 18 3.42 -8.17 1.22
N ARG A 19 3.78 -8.80 0.12
CA ARG A 19 3.10 -8.63 -1.16
C ARG A 19 2.41 -9.92 -1.56
N MET A 20 1.22 -9.79 -2.15
CA MET A 20 0.49 -10.89 -2.79
C MET A 20 -0.08 -10.44 -4.14
N ILE A 21 -0.54 -11.39 -4.91
CA ILE A 21 -1.17 -11.14 -6.21
C ILE A 21 -2.56 -11.75 -6.19
N MET A 22 -3.53 -11.03 -6.75
CA MET A 22 -4.90 -11.48 -6.97
C MET A 22 -5.27 -11.36 -8.45
N PRO A 23 -6.20 -12.16 -8.95
CA PRO A 23 -6.78 -11.97 -10.28
C PRO A 23 -7.45 -10.59 -10.44
N GLN A 24 -7.50 -10.09 -11.67
CA GLN A 24 -7.99 -8.74 -12.00
C GLN A 24 -9.42 -8.47 -11.57
N GLU A 25 -10.28 -9.48 -11.54
CA GLU A 25 -11.68 -9.34 -11.12
C GLU A 25 -11.86 -8.83 -9.68
N TYR A 26 -10.84 -8.98 -8.82
CA TYR A 26 -10.84 -8.48 -7.44
C TYR A 26 -10.33 -7.03 -7.35
N ASP A 27 -10.82 -6.15 -8.19
CA ASP A 27 -10.33 -4.78 -8.31
C ASP A 27 -11.12 -3.73 -7.51
N ARG A 28 -12.16 -4.14 -6.77
CA ARG A 28 -12.94 -3.24 -5.90
C ARG A 28 -12.36 -3.23 -4.50
N MET A 29 -11.62 -2.19 -4.19
CA MET A 29 -11.01 -2.01 -2.87
C MET A 29 -11.92 -1.17 -1.97
N THR A 30 -12.20 -1.67 -0.76
CA THR A 30 -12.79 -0.91 0.33
C THR A 30 -11.82 -0.93 1.50
N TRP A 31 -11.64 0.20 2.19
CA TRP A 31 -10.74 0.26 3.34
C TRP A 31 -11.25 1.20 4.44
N PHE A 32 -10.92 0.86 5.68
CA PHE A 32 -11.08 1.73 6.84
C PHE A 32 -9.70 2.17 7.29
N GLY A 33 -9.36 3.40 6.96
CA GLY A 33 -8.04 3.99 7.15
C GLY A 33 -8.02 5.43 6.67
N ARG A 34 -6.83 5.97 6.36
CA ARG A 34 -6.72 7.30 5.79
C ARG A 34 -7.07 7.32 4.30
N GLY A 35 -7.74 8.39 3.88
CA GLY A 35 -8.17 8.56 2.49
C GLY A 35 -8.91 9.88 2.25
N PRO A 36 -9.60 10.00 1.08
CA PRO A 36 -9.69 9.02 0.00
C PRO A 36 -8.41 8.90 -0.85
N HIS A 37 -7.61 9.97 -0.95
CA HIS A 37 -6.40 10.04 -1.74
C HIS A 37 -5.25 9.24 -1.11
N GLU A 38 -4.20 9.00 -1.88
CA GLU A 38 -2.98 8.40 -1.36
C GLU A 38 -2.35 9.25 -0.26
N ASN A 39 -1.69 8.58 0.67
CA ASN A 39 -1.03 9.26 1.78
C ASN A 39 0.12 8.39 2.30
N TYR A 40 1.13 9.05 2.86
CA TYR A 40 2.38 8.46 3.32
C TYR A 40 2.73 9.01 4.71
N ALA A 41 3.67 8.41 5.41
CA ALA A 41 4.03 8.81 6.76
C ALA A 41 4.31 10.32 6.88
N ASP A 42 4.96 10.90 5.88
CA ASP A 42 5.36 12.31 5.78
C ASP A 42 4.30 13.24 5.14
N ARG A 43 3.21 12.69 4.59
CA ARG A 43 2.14 13.49 3.96
C ARG A 43 0.76 12.84 4.14
N LYS A 44 0.29 12.73 5.38
CA LYS A 44 -1.01 12.11 5.70
C LYS A 44 -2.00 13.03 6.42
N MET A 45 -1.61 14.26 6.72
CA MET A 45 -2.45 15.18 7.50
C MET A 45 -3.71 15.61 6.76
N SER A 46 -3.69 15.66 5.42
CA SER A 46 -4.86 15.97 4.59
C SER A 46 -5.83 14.80 4.42
N ALA A 47 -5.44 13.59 4.80
CA ALA A 47 -6.22 12.37 4.66
C ALA A 47 -6.91 12.02 5.98
N ALA A 48 -8.22 12.18 6.05
CA ALA A 48 -9.01 11.82 7.23
C ALA A 48 -9.15 10.29 7.36
N ILE A 49 -9.31 9.81 8.60
CA ILE A 49 -9.68 8.41 8.83
C ILE A 49 -11.17 8.24 8.53
N GLY A 50 -11.50 7.27 7.69
CA GLY A 50 -12.86 7.00 7.26
C GLY A 50 -12.99 5.68 6.54
N LEU A 51 -14.21 5.37 6.12
CA LEU A 51 -14.52 4.25 5.24
C LEU A 51 -14.57 4.77 3.80
N TYR A 52 -13.73 4.19 2.95
CA TYR A 52 -13.58 4.59 1.56
C TYR A 52 -13.67 3.40 0.63
N GLN A 53 -14.02 3.67 -0.62
CA GLN A 53 -14.09 2.68 -1.69
C GLN A 53 -13.64 3.30 -3.02
N ALA A 54 -12.88 2.55 -3.80
CA ALA A 54 -12.49 2.89 -5.16
C ALA A 54 -12.07 1.61 -5.90
N SER A 55 -12.04 1.64 -7.23
CA SER A 55 -11.33 0.60 -7.96
C SER A 55 -9.82 0.73 -7.76
N VAL A 56 -9.10 -0.37 -7.93
CA VAL A 56 -7.63 -0.35 -7.79
C VAL A 56 -6.99 0.65 -8.75
N TRP A 57 -7.48 0.68 -9.99
CA TRP A 57 -6.94 1.58 -11.02
C TRP A 57 -7.19 3.07 -10.73
N GLU A 58 -8.35 3.43 -10.19
CA GLU A 58 -8.67 4.82 -9.82
C GLU A 58 -7.76 5.39 -8.74
N GLN A 59 -7.09 4.54 -7.98
CA GLN A 59 -6.18 4.97 -6.91
C GLN A 59 -4.77 5.26 -7.43
N PHE A 60 -4.45 4.85 -8.65
CA PHE A 60 -3.16 5.12 -9.27
C PHE A 60 -3.04 6.61 -9.63
N HIS A 61 -2.02 7.27 -9.11
CA HIS A 61 -1.67 8.62 -9.54
C HIS A 61 -0.50 8.58 -10.55
N PRO A 62 -0.72 8.97 -11.80
CA PRO A 62 0.30 8.91 -12.85
C PRO A 62 1.27 10.09 -12.73
N TYR A 63 2.13 10.09 -11.72
CA TYR A 63 3.19 11.08 -11.58
C TYR A 63 4.01 11.19 -12.86
N VAL A 64 4.43 12.42 -13.20
CA VAL A 64 5.26 12.66 -14.41
C VAL A 64 6.46 11.71 -14.43
N ARG A 65 7.15 11.56 -13.31
CA ARG A 65 8.12 10.48 -13.10
C ARG A 65 7.43 9.34 -12.39
N ALA A 66 7.41 8.15 -13.00
CA ALA A 66 6.86 6.96 -12.38
C ALA A 66 7.55 6.71 -11.03
N GLN A 67 6.76 6.54 -9.98
CA GLN A 67 7.22 6.40 -8.60
C GLN A 67 6.14 5.76 -7.73
N GLU A 68 6.42 5.55 -6.44
CA GLU A 68 5.48 5.04 -5.45
C GLU A 68 4.15 5.80 -5.47
N THR A 69 3.04 5.06 -5.37
CA THR A 69 1.68 5.61 -5.50
C THR A 69 0.64 4.75 -4.78
N ALA A 70 -0.53 5.32 -4.53
CA ALA A 70 -1.75 4.68 -4.01
C ALA A 70 -1.69 4.20 -2.55
N ASN A 71 -0.64 4.47 -1.78
CA ASN A 71 -0.56 4.04 -0.39
C ASN A 71 -1.65 4.65 0.49
N LYS A 72 -2.14 3.89 1.47
CA LYS A 72 -3.10 4.30 2.50
C LYS A 72 -2.53 3.97 3.88
N CYS A 73 -2.13 5.00 4.62
CA CYS A 73 -1.65 4.87 6.00
C CYS A 73 -2.79 4.59 6.98
N ASP A 74 -2.40 4.14 8.16
CA ASP A 74 -3.30 3.95 9.30
C ASP A 74 -4.54 3.11 8.94
N THR A 75 -4.37 2.12 8.05
CA THR A 75 -5.44 1.21 7.61
C THR A 75 -5.66 0.12 8.64
N ARG A 76 -6.88 0.02 9.19
CA ARG A 76 -7.27 -1.02 10.13
C ARG A 76 -7.62 -2.30 9.41
N TRP A 77 -8.34 -2.15 8.31
CA TRP A 77 -8.71 -3.25 7.44
C TRP A 77 -8.91 -2.75 6.00
N MET A 78 -8.75 -3.65 5.05
CA MET A 78 -9.11 -3.47 3.66
C MET A 78 -9.74 -4.75 3.10
N SER A 79 -10.56 -4.62 2.09
CA SER A 79 -11.06 -5.75 1.29
C SER A 79 -10.82 -5.49 -0.18
N LEU A 80 -10.64 -6.58 -0.92
CA LEU A 80 -10.60 -6.61 -2.38
C LEU A 80 -11.63 -7.61 -2.84
N CYS A 81 -12.62 -7.15 -3.60
CA CYS A 81 -13.77 -7.94 -4.03
C CYS A 81 -13.96 -7.88 -5.54
N ASP A 82 -14.57 -8.93 -6.06
CA ASP A 82 -15.11 -8.95 -7.41
C ASP A 82 -16.42 -8.14 -7.52
N LYS A 83 -17.02 -8.14 -8.71
CA LYS A 83 -18.29 -7.45 -8.97
C LYS A 83 -19.47 -8.03 -8.15
N ASP A 84 -19.38 -9.27 -7.72
CA ASP A 84 -20.43 -10.00 -6.99
C ASP A 84 -20.22 -9.91 -5.46
N GLY A 85 -19.16 -9.22 -5.00
CA GLY A 85 -18.86 -8.98 -3.58
C GLY A 85 -18.11 -10.12 -2.89
N SER A 86 -17.61 -11.10 -3.66
CA SER A 86 -16.73 -12.15 -3.14
C SER A 86 -15.27 -11.69 -3.21
N GLY A 87 -14.46 -12.08 -2.23
CA GLY A 87 -13.07 -11.63 -2.22
C GLY A 87 -12.33 -11.94 -0.92
N LEU A 88 -11.41 -11.06 -0.56
CA LEU A 88 -10.60 -11.17 0.65
C LEU A 88 -10.78 -9.93 1.54
N LEU A 89 -10.91 -10.17 2.83
CA LEU A 89 -10.80 -9.18 3.90
C LEU A 89 -9.43 -9.35 4.58
N ILE A 90 -8.71 -8.25 4.71
CA ILE A 90 -7.42 -8.17 5.38
C ILE A 90 -7.57 -7.25 6.58
N VAL A 91 -7.28 -7.76 7.78
CA VAL A 91 -7.42 -7.02 9.04
C VAL A 91 -6.09 -7.01 9.77
N GLY A 92 -5.54 -5.83 10.04
CA GLY A 92 -4.33 -5.66 10.84
C GLY A 92 -4.58 -5.86 12.32
N THR A 93 -3.64 -6.43 13.06
CA THR A 93 -3.64 -6.38 14.53
C THR A 93 -3.15 -5.01 15.06
N GLN A 94 -2.62 -4.19 14.19
CA GLN A 94 -2.22 -2.80 14.33
C GLN A 94 -2.50 -2.07 13.01
N PRO A 95 -2.50 -0.73 12.97
CA PRO A 95 -2.61 0.00 11.72
C PRO A 95 -1.55 -0.41 10.71
N LEU A 96 -1.96 -0.57 9.46
CA LEU A 96 -1.15 -0.98 8.32
C LEU A 96 -0.94 0.19 7.34
N SER A 97 0.06 0.07 6.49
CA SER A 97 0.19 0.80 5.23
C SER A 97 -0.16 -0.15 4.10
N VAL A 98 -1.18 0.18 3.30
CA VAL A 98 -1.65 -0.72 2.24
C VAL A 98 -1.73 -0.01 0.90
N SER A 99 -1.47 -0.74 -0.16
CA SER A 99 -1.73 -0.30 -1.54
C SER A 99 -2.11 -1.48 -2.42
N ALA A 100 -2.82 -1.20 -3.51
CA ALA A 100 -3.12 -2.17 -4.54
C ALA A 100 -2.87 -1.53 -5.91
N TRP A 101 -2.27 -2.29 -6.83
CA TRP A 101 -1.89 -1.82 -8.17
C TRP A 101 -2.29 -2.83 -9.25
N ASN A 102 -2.71 -2.35 -10.42
CA ASN A 102 -2.86 -3.18 -11.61
C ASN A 102 -1.59 -3.16 -12.49
N PHE A 103 -0.42 -3.10 -11.87
CA PHE A 103 0.88 -3.14 -12.56
C PHE A 103 1.97 -3.63 -11.60
N LYS A 104 3.06 -4.14 -12.16
CA LYS A 104 4.22 -4.56 -11.38
C LYS A 104 5.00 -3.36 -10.83
N MET A 105 5.65 -3.55 -9.69
CA MET A 105 6.54 -2.55 -9.10
C MET A 105 7.58 -2.04 -10.09
N ASP A 106 8.11 -2.92 -10.94
CA ASP A 106 9.11 -2.57 -11.95
C ASP A 106 8.63 -1.47 -12.90
N ALA A 107 7.31 -1.34 -13.12
CA ALA A 107 6.73 -0.30 -13.97
C ALA A 107 6.97 1.11 -13.42
N ILE A 108 7.08 1.25 -12.10
CA ILE A 108 7.29 2.53 -11.40
C ILE A 108 8.67 2.65 -10.76
N GLU A 109 9.52 1.63 -10.87
CA GLU A 109 10.84 1.62 -10.27
C GLU A 109 11.81 2.55 -11.03
N TYR A 110 12.61 3.29 -10.27
CA TYR A 110 13.66 4.12 -10.84
C TYR A 110 14.84 3.27 -11.30
N VAL A 111 15.18 3.37 -12.58
CA VAL A 111 16.38 2.75 -13.15
C VAL A 111 17.42 3.85 -13.43
N PRO A 112 18.53 3.92 -12.65
CA PRO A 112 19.59 4.88 -12.89
C PRO A 112 20.20 4.66 -14.30
N PHE A 113 20.54 5.74 -14.96
CA PHE A 113 21.21 5.72 -16.26
C PHE A 113 20.43 5.04 -17.41
N SER A 114 19.16 4.76 -17.24
CA SER A 114 18.32 4.25 -18.33
C SER A 114 18.13 5.35 -19.38
N VAL A 115 18.32 4.98 -20.65
CA VAL A 115 17.99 5.83 -21.81
C VAL A 115 16.49 6.07 -21.90
N GLN A 116 15.69 5.11 -21.45
CA GLN A 116 14.24 5.22 -21.38
C GLN A 116 13.80 5.61 -19.96
N ARG A 117 13.42 6.87 -19.80
CA ARG A 117 12.80 7.33 -18.56
C ARG A 117 11.34 6.87 -18.53
N LYS A 118 10.95 6.23 -17.44
CA LYS A 118 9.57 5.83 -17.23
C LYS A 118 8.73 7.05 -16.86
N HIS A 119 7.57 7.20 -17.47
CA HIS A 119 6.56 8.19 -17.13
C HIS A 119 5.33 7.47 -16.55
N GLY A 120 4.72 8.05 -15.53
CA GLY A 120 3.51 7.50 -14.92
C GLY A 120 2.37 7.30 -15.95
N GLY A 121 2.21 8.22 -16.89
CA GLY A 121 1.23 8.10 -17.96
C GLY A 121 1.50 6.97 -18.99
N SER A 122 2.67 6.33 -18.91
CA SER A 122 3.03 5.17 -19.75
C SER A 122 2.90 3.84 -19.02
N VAL A 123 2.43 3.84 -17.78
CA VAL A 123 2.16 2.61 -17.02
C VAL A 123 0.91 1.96 -17.57
N GLU A 124 1.04 0.72 -18.03
CA GLU A 124 -0.07 -0.06 -18.56
C GLU A 124 -0.73 -0.89 -17.47
N LYS A 125 -2.06 -1.02 -17.57
CA LYS A 125 -2.85 -1.86 -16.68
C LYS A 125 -2.63 -3.33 -17.05
N GLU A 126 -2.24 -4.16 -16.08
CA GLU A 126 -2.14 -5.61 -16.19
C GLU A 126 -3.43 -6.30 -15.71
N ASP A 127 -3.63 -7.55 -16.12
CA ASP A 127 -4.77 -8.40 -15.72
C ASP A 127 -4.57 -9.04 -14.33
N LEU A 128 -3.93 -8.30 -13.42
CA LEU A 128 -3.62 -8.72 -12.06
C LEU A 128 -3.78 -7.55 -11.10
N VAL A 129 -3.99 -7.86 -9.82
CA VAL A 129 -3.95 -6.92 -8.71
C VAL A 129 -2.78 -7.28 -7.80
N TRP A 130 -1.80 -6.41 -7.76
CA TRP A 130 -0.65 -6.49 -6.84
C TRP A 130 -1.02 -5.78 -5.55
N VAL A 131 -1.00 -6.51 -4.43
CA VAL A 131 -1.45 -6.02 -3.12
C VAL A 131 -0.28 -5.95 -2.16
N ASN A 132 -0.03 -4.78 -1.61
CA ASN A 132 0.96 -4.58 -0.55
C ASN A 132 0.25 -4.46 0.80
N ILE A 133 0.69 -5.25 1.77
CA ILE A 133 0.18 -5.31 3.14
C ILE A 133 1.37 -5.06 4.05
N ASP A 134 1.68 -3.78 4.27
CA ASP A 134 2.88 -3.39 4.98
C ASP A 134 2.57 -2.96 6.42
N LEU A 135 3.50 -3.25 7.32
CA LEU A 135 3.52 -2.56 8.60
C LEU A 135 3.87 -1.10 8.40
N LEU A 136 4.88 -0.84 7.54
CA LEU A 136 5.41 0.48 7.28
C LEU A 136 5.73 0.66 5.78
N GLN A 137 5.40 1.83 5.29
CA GLN A 137 5.91 2.41 4.04
C GLN A 137 6.62 3.70 4.41
N MET A 138 7.86 3.88 3.96
CA MET A 138 8.61 5.11 4.21
C MET A 138 7.93 6.32 3.59
N GLY A 139 8.28 7.51 4.06
CA GLY A 139 7.91 8.76 3.43
C GLY A 139 8.46 8.86 2.01
N VAL A 140 7.82 9.66 1.19
CA VAL A 140 8.15 9.82 -0.25
C VAL A 140 8.46 11.26 -0.63
N GLY A 141 8.31 12.21 0.28
CA GLY A 141 8.56 13.63 0.08
C GLY A 141 9.93 14.07 0.57
N GLY A 142 10.35 15.24 0.12
CA GLY A 142 11.50 15.97 0.64
C GLY A 142 11.17 17.46 0.63
N ASP A 143 12.01 18.29 1.22
CA ASP A 143 11.75 19.75 1.33
C ASP A 143 11.79 20.47 -0.03
N ASN A 144 12.35 19.84 -1.05
CA ASN A 144 12.43 20.40 -2.40
C ASN A 144 12.54 19.33 -3.48
N SER A 145 12.47 19.75 -4.75
CA SER A 145 12.57 18.88 -5.93
C SER A 145 14.01 18.62 -6.39
N TRP A 146 15.01 19.09 -5.67
CA TRP A 146 16.42 19.08 -6.06
C TRP A 146 17.22 17.94 -5.43
N GLY A 147 16.54 16.97 -4.81
CA GLY A 147 17.19 15.81 -4.23
C GLY A 147 17.24 15.82 -2.69
N ALA A 148 16.49 16.69 -2.03
CA ALA A 148 16.29 16.57 -0.59
C ALA A 148 15.70 15.20 -0.27
N GLN A 149 16.32 14.50 0.68
CA GLN A 149 15.86 13.21 1.13
C GLN A 149 14.66 13.36 2.06
N VAL A 150 13.94 12.27 2.25
CA VAL A 150 12.90 12.14 3.29
C VAL A 150 13.52 12.42 4.65
N HIS A 151 12.80 13.13 5.52
CA HIS A 151 13.26 13.38 6.88
C HIS A 151 13.45 12.06 7.65
N PRO A 152 14.47 11.98 8.53
CA PRO A 152 14.83 10.73 9.21
C PRO A 152 13.68 10.04 9.96
N GLU A 153 12.76 10.81 10.54
CA GLU A 153 11.60 10.28 11.26
C GLU A 153 10.59 9.54 10.36
N TYR A 154 10.68 9.70 9.04
CA TYR A 154 9.83 9.03 8.05
C TYR A 154 10.57 7.93 7.29
N THR A 155 11.81 7.63 7.64
CA THR A 155 12.59 6.51 7.09
C THR A 155 12.33 5.23 7.90
N ILE A 156 12.67 4.09 7.34
CA ILE A 156 12.53 2.79 8.00
C ILE A 156 13.92 2.22 8.23
N THR A 157 14.41 2.39 9.44
CA THR A 157 15.69 1.81 9.87
C THR A 157 15.63 0.28 9.93
N PRO A 158 16.75 -0.43 9.70
CA PRO A 158 16.81 -1.90 9.74
C PRO A 158 16.85 -2.42 11.19
N GLU A 159 15.75 -2.23 11.92
CA GLU A 159 15.57 -2.72 13.29
C GLU A 159 14.71 -3.96 13.32
N ALA A 160 14.77 -4.73 14.41
CA ALA A 160 13.90 -5.88 14.62
C ALA A 160 12.44 -5.43 14.68
N ARG A 161 11.60 -6.04 13.84
CA ARG A 161 10.18 -5.69 13.71
C ARG A 161 9.32 -6.94 13.67
N LYS A 162 8.11 -6.80 14.18
CA LYS A 162 7.08 -7.84 14.13
C LYS A 162 5.72 -7.20 13.87
N TYR A 163 4.94 -7.81 12.98
CA TYR A 163 3.53 -7.45 12.78
C TYR A 163 2.72 -8.68 12.39
N SER A 164 1.41 -8.57 12.54
CA SER A 164 0.48 -9.61 12.13
C SER A 164 -0.79 -9.00 11.54
N PHE A 165 -1.44 -9.78 10.72
CA PHE A 165 -2.73 -9.48 10.12
C PHE A 165 -3.43 -10.79 9.79
N THR A 166 -4.73 -10.72 9.60
CA THR A 166 -5.57 -11.85 9.18
C THR A 166 -6.00 -11.65 7.74
N ILE A 167 -5.95 -12.70 6.93
CA ILE A 167 -6.60 -12.75 5.62
C ILE A 167 -7.77 -13.72 5.74
N GLN A 168 -8.96 -13.27 5.33
CA GLN A 168 -10.19 -14.03 5.42
C GLN A 168 -10.96 -13.95 4.11
N PRO A 169 -11.42 -15.07 3.53
CA PRO A 169 -12.38 -15.05 2.44
C PRO A 169 -13.70 -14.43 2.90
N ILE A 170 -14.29 -13.63 2.02
CA ILE A 170 -15.61 -13.01 2.22
C ILE A 170 -16.46 -13.20 0.97
N ASN A 171 -17.78 -13.10 1.16
CA ASN A 171 -18.76 -13.15 0.08
C ASN A 171 -19.85 -12.07 0.28
N ALA A 172 -20.68 -11.86 -0.73
CA ALA A 172 -21.68 -10.80 -0.79
C ALA A 172 -22.72 -10.82 0.35
N SER A 173 -22.92 -11.96 1.00
CA SER A 173 -23.87 -12.06 2.12
C SER A 173 -23.33 -11.54 3.44
N GLN A 174 -22.04 -11.25 3.51
CA GLN A 174 -21.35 -10.83 4.73
C GLN A 174 -21.18 -9.32 4.77
N ARG A 175 -21.46 -8.73 5.92
CA ARG A 175 -21.13 -7.34 6.19
C ARG A 175 -19.66 -7.23 6.55
N ILE A 176 -18.88 -6.62 5.66
CA ILE A 176 -17.41 -6.50 5.78
C ILE A 176 -17.02 -5.78 7.06
N ASP A 177 -17.72 -4.70 7.41
CA ASP A 177 -17.45 -3.93 8.63
C ASP A 177 -17.68 -4.72 9.91
N GLU A 178 -18.68 -5.59 9.94
CA GLU A 178 -18.95 -6.50 11.06
C GLU A 178 -17.88 -7.60 11.16
N GLN A 179 -17.49 -8.19 10.02
CA GLN A 179 -16.43 -9.20 9.97
C GLN A 179 -15.10 -8.63 10.43
N ALA A 180 -14.76 -7.40 10.01
CA ALA A 180 -13.55 -6.71 10.41
C ALA A 180 -13.49 -6.47 11.93
N ARG A 181 -14.61 -6.08 12.54
CA ARG A 181 -14.70 -5.82 14.00
C ARG A 181 -14.47 -7.08 14.83
N GLN A 182 -14.92 -8.25 14.37
CA GLN A 182 -14.77 -9.51 15.09
C GLN A 182 -13.31 -9.96 15.26
N ARG A 183 -12.37 -9.33 14.55
CA ARG A 183 -10.94 -9.70 14.52
C ARG A 183 -10.03 -8.80 15.36
N TRP A 184 -10.57 -7.72 15.92
CA TRP A 184 -9.79 -6.78 16.74
C TRP A 184 -9.71 -7.14 18.23
N PHE A 185 -10.36 -8.23 18.65
CA PHE A 185 -10.45 -8.67 20.06
C PHE A 185 -10.00 -10.11 20.22
#